data_b833d0e0b87e9a12bf2c7feb91d0e047
#
_entry.id   b833d0e0b87e9a12bf2c7feb91d0e047
#
_cell.length_a   1.000
_cell.length_b   1.000
_cell.length_c   1.000
_cell.angle_alpha   90.00
_cell.angle_beta   90.00
_cell.angle_gamma   90.00
#
_symmetry.space_group_name_H-M   'P 1'
#
loop_
_entity.id
_entity.type
_entity.pdbx_description
1 polymer ?
#
loop_
_entity_poly.entity_id
_entity_poly.type
_entity_poly.pdbx_seq_one_letter_code
_entity_poly.pdbx_strand_id
1 'polypeptide(L)'
;MAKVYNTTDLRPDQAFERHVFHRDQFAHYLRWTHILKEAKIGESIVDFGCGAANLLEVLYRNKFKQKEYIGIDIREKTIQGAAEKYADIPWAHFYVADLVKNYMDFSKFNADKVCAFEVIEHVGKQNADAFLENFKACGNNDATYYLSTPNYDPSVGAAGNHTYDSGDGRGVDVQEFDHWELEGILLKHFDIVNK
;
A
#
# COMPACT_ATOMS: atom_id res chain seq x y z
N MET A 1 6.69 30.30 -11.61
CA MET A 1 7.17 28.90 -11.47
C MET A 1 6.08 28.08 -10.81
N ALA A 2 5.54 27.07 -11.50
CA ALA A 2 4.60 26.16 -10.87
C ALA A 2 5.34 25.34 -9.80
N LYS A 3 4.84 25.34 -8.57
CA LYS A 3 5.38 24.45 -7.53
C LYS A 3 5.04 23.01 -7.92
N VAL A 4 6.06 22.21 -8.18
CA VAL A 4 5.89 20.75 -8.29
C VAL A 4 5.67 20.22 -6.88
N TYR A 5 4.48 19.75 -6.60
CA TYR A 5 4.19 19.09 -5.34
C TYR A 5 4.51 17.60 -5.48
N ASN A 6 5.26 17.06 -4.55
CA ASN A 6 5.42 15.62 -4.45
C ASN A 6 4.10 15.03 -3.94
N THR A 7 3.42 14.29 -4.80
CA THR A 7 2.07 13.77 -4.54
C THR A 7 2.04 12.69 -3.45
N THR A 8 3.19 12.07 -3.17
CA THR A 8 3.31 11.05 -2.12
C THR A 8 3.18 11.62 -0.70
N ASP A 9 3.41 12.93 -0.54
CA ASP A 9 3.39 13.60 0.77
C ASP A 9 2.06 14.29 1.08
N LEU A 10 1.13 14.33 0.11
CA LEU A 10 -0.15 14.98 0.32
C LEU A 10 -1.14 14.04 1.01
N ARG A 11 -1.46 14.37 2.24
CA ARG A 11 -2.59 13.73 2.92
C ARG A 11 -3.90 14.05 2.19
N PRO A 12 -4.90 13.16 2.22
CA PRO A 12 -6.20 13.38 1.56
C PRO A 12 -6.83 14.73 1.87
N ASP A 13 -6.80 15.15 3.13
CA ASP A 13 -7.31 16.45 3.59
C ASP A 13 -6.54 17.62 2.98
N GLN A 14 -5.23 17.51 2.86
CA GLN A 14 -4.40 18.56 2.26
C GLN A 14 -4.64 18.73 0.76
N ALA A 15 -5.02 17.68 0.05
CA ALA A 15 -5.37 17.75 -1.36
C ALA A 15 -6.61 18.62 -1.58
N PHE A 16 -7.64 18.46 -0.76
CA PHE A 16 -8.85 19.26 -0.81
C PHE A 16 -8.59 20.73 -0.43
N GLU A 17 -7.82 20.97 0.63
CA GLU A 17 -7.49 22.33 1.07
C GLU A 17 -6.64 23.10 0.07
N ARG A 18 -5.81 22.41 -0.71
CA ARG A 18 -4.89 23.03 -1.68
C ARG A 18 -5.40 23.04 -3.12
N HIS A 19 -6.59 22.51 -3.37
CA HIS A 19 -7.15 22.35 -4.71
C HIS A 19 -6.18 21.68 -5.71
N VAL A 20 -5.37 20.74 -5.22
CA VAL A 20 -4.41 20.02 -6.05
C VAL A 20 -5.09 18.78 -6.60
N PHE A 21 -5.43 18.84 -7.88
CA PHE A 21 -5.97 17.71 -8.62
C PHE A 21 -4.84 17.10 -9.46
N HIS A 22 -4.17 16.10 -8.91
CA HIS A 22 -3.21 15.30 -9.67
C HIS A 22 -3.78 13.91 -9.89
N ARG A 23 -3.53 13.30 -11.08
CA ARG A 23 -4.07 11.99 -11.44
C ARG A 23 -3.72 10.92 -10.40
N ASP A 24 -2.50 10.96 -9.85
CA ASP A 24 -2.02 9.98 -8.88
C ASP A 24 -2.77 10.08 -7.55
N GLN A 25 -3.14 11.29 -7.15
CA GLN A 25 -4.01 11.47 -5.98
C GLN A 25 -5.40 10.90 -6.20
N PHE A 26 -5.98 11.11 -7.40
CA PHE A 26 -7.25 10.46 -7.75
C PHE A 26 -7.16 8.95 -7.67
N ALA A 27 -6.07 8.37 -8.14
CA ALA A 27 -5.84 6.93 -8.07
C ALA A 27 -5.77 6.44 -6.61
N HIS A 28 -5.06 7.15 -5.73
CA HIS A 28 -5.03 6.83 -4.30
C HIS A 28 -6.43 6.95 -3.65
N TYR A 29 -7.17 8.01 -3.95
CA TYR A 29 -8.55 8.16 -3.44
C TYR A 29 -9.48 7.05 -3.91
N LEU A 30 -9.41 6.64 -5.17
CA LEU A 30 -10.19 5.53 -5.69
C LEU A 30 -9.90 4.23 -4.92
N ARG A 31 -8.64 3.91 -4.68
CA ARG A 31 -8.23 2.71 -3.92
C ARG A 31 -8.77 2.75 -2.49
N TRP A 32 -8.57 3.86 -1.78
CA TRP A 32 -9.07 4.02 -0.41
C TRP A 32 -10.60 4.04 -0.33
N THR A 33 -11.27 4.66 -1.31
CA THR A 33 -12.75 4.67 -1.39
C THR A 33 -13.28 3.26 -1.64
N HIS A 34 -12.55 2.46 -2.42
CA HIS A 34 -12.91 1.07 -2.63
C HIS A 34 -12.84 0.28 -1.33
N ILE A 35 -11.75 0.45 -0.57
CA ILE A 35 -11.64 -0.17 0.76
C ILE A 35 -12.74 0.30 1.69
N LEU A 36 -13.06 1.59 1.74
CA LEU A 36 -14.17 2.10 2.56
C LEU A 36 -15.52 1.46 2.21
N LYS A 37 -15.73 1.14 0.94
CA LYS A 37 -16.95 0.50 0.45
C LYS A 37 -17.07 -0.95 0.90
N GLU A 38 -15.95 -1.66 0.94
CA GLU A 38 -15.85 -3.09 1.19
C GLU A 38 -15.54 -3.43 2.66
N ALA A 39 -14.89 -2.52 3.39
CA ALA A 39 -14.52 -2.72 4.80
C ALA A 39 -15.75 -2.68 5.71
N LYS A 40 -15.76 -3.56 6.69
CA LYS A 40 -16.77 -3.56 7.75
C LYS A 40 -16.15 -3.12 9.07
N ILE A 41 -16.96 -2.51 9.93
CA ILE A 41 -16.55 -2.19 11.29
C ILE A 41 -16.24 -3.50 12.03
N GLY A 42 -15.11 -3.53 12.71
CA GLY A 42 -14.68 -4.71 13.49
C GLY A 42 -13.85 -5.72 12.71
N GLU A 43 -13.53 -5.48 11.43
CA GLU A 43 -12.55 -6.28 10.69
C GLU A 43 -11.11 -5.91 11.06
N SER A 44 -10.19 -6.84 10.87
CA SER A 44 -8.74 -6.61 10.92
C SER A 44 -8.20 -6.31 9.52
N ILE A 45 -7.38 -5.27 9.42
CA ILE A 45 -6.80 -4.81 8.15
C ILE A 45 -5.29 -4.75 8.26
N VAL A 46 -4.58 -5.40 7.34
CA VAL A 46 -3.14 -5.22 7.13
C VAL A 46 -2.93 -4.28 5.93
N ASP A 47 -2.14 -3.24 6.15
CA ASP A 47 -1.66 -2.31 5.12
C ASP A 47 -0.18 -2.59 4.87
N PHE A 48 0.08 -3.38 3.84
CA PHE A 48 1.37 -3.95 3.50
C PHE A 48 2.14 -2.98 2.59
N GLY A 49 3.08 -2.25 3.16
CA GLY A 49 3.72 -1.08 2.56
C GLY A 49 2.97 0.22 2.89
N CYS A 50 2.54 0.37 4.14
CA CYS A 50 1.60 1.40 4.57
C CYS A 50 2.11 2.85 4.43
N GLY A 51 3.41 3.06 4.26
CA GLY A 51 3.98 4.40 4.25
C GLY A 51 3.58 5.21 5.49
N ALA A 52 3.05 6.40 5.30
CA ALA A 52 2.56 7.27 6.37
C ALA A 52 1.16 6.88 6.90
N ALA A 53 0.67 5.69 6.59
CA ALA A 53 -0.63 5.15 7.00
C ALA A 53 -1.82 6.00 6.53
N ASN A 54 -1.81 6.43 5.28
CA ASN A 54 -2.89 7.23 4.71
C ASN A 54 -4.22 6.47 4.64
N LEU A 55 -4.19 5.15 4.46
CA LEU A 55 -5.40 4.32 4.53
C LEU A 55 -6.03 4.39 5.92
N LEU A 56 -5.23 4.31 7.00
CA LEU A 56 -5.74 4.47 8.37
C LEU A 56 -6.39 5.84 8.58
N GLU A 57 -5.77 6.92 8.06
CA GLU A 57 -6.36 8.26 8.13
C GLU A 57 -7.76 8.30 7.52
N VAL A 58 -7.92 7.69 6.35
CA VAL A 58 -9.21 7.63 5.65
C VAL A 58 -10.23 6.83 6.44
N LEU A 59 -9.86 5.66 6.95
CA LEU A 59 -10.73 4.82 7.79
C LEU A 59 -11.17 5.58 9.05
N TYR A 60 -10.22 6.16 9.77
CA TYR A 60 -10.46 6.88 11.02
C TYR A 60 -11.38 8.10 10.84
N ARG A 61 -11.13 8.93 9.82
CA ARG A 61 -11.97 10.11 9.52
C ARG A 61 -13.39 9.73 9.11
N ASN A 62 -13.57 8.59 8.49
CA ASN A 62 -14.89 8.06 8.13
C ASN A 62 -15.52 7.24 9.25
N LYS A 63 -14.96 7.27 10.47
CA LYS A 63 -15.46 6.59 11.68
C LYS A 63 -15.54 5.07 11.55
N PHE A 64 -14.71 4.50 10.67
CA PHE A 64 -14.52 3.06 10.60
C PHE A 64 -13.60 2.63 11.73
N LYS A 65 -14.18 2.09 12.79
CA LYS A 65 -13.43 1.48 13.88
C LYS A 65 -13.16 0.02 13.52
N GLN A 66 -11.92 -0.30 13.29
CA GLN A 66 -11.46 -1.65 13.02
C GLN A 66 -11.26 -2.44 14.32
N LYS A 67 -11.23 -3.77 14.22
CA LYS A 67 -10.73 -4.62 15.30
C LYS A 67 -9.24 -4.35 15.49
N GLU A 68 -8.51 -4.31 14.38
CA GLU A 68 -7.09 -4.04 14.33
C GLU A 68 -6.72 -3.47 12.95
N TYR A 69 -5.85 -2.46 12.95
CA TYR A 69 -5.14 -1.98 11.77
C TYR A 69 -3.65 -2.23 11.97
N ILE A 70 -3.01 -2.86 11.02
CA ILE A 70 -1.60 -3.23 11.07
C ILE A 70 -0.90 -2.61 9.87
N GLY A 71 -0.13 -1.56 10.11
CA GLY A 71 0.71 -0.91 9.10
C GLY A 71 2.12 -1.49 9.12
N ILE A 72 2.61 -1.92 7.96
CA ILE A 72 3.95 -2.47 7.80
C ILE A 72 4.68 -1.73 6.70
N ASP A 73 5.91 -1.27 6.95
CA ASP A 73 6.77 -0.64 5.95
C ASP A 73 8.24 -0.91 6.31
N ILE A 74 9.11 -0.90 5.31
CA ILE A 74 10.55 -1.07 5.52
C ILE A 74 11.21 0.19 6.08
N ARG A 75 10.59 1.36 5.91
CA ARG A 75 11.14 2.66 6.31
C ARG A 75 10.86 2.96 7.77
N GLU A 76 11.82 2.68 8.62
CA GLU A 76 11.73 2.87 10.08
C GLU A 76 11.24 4.27 10.47
N LYS A 77 11.84 5.32 9.89
CA LYS A 77 11.46 6.73 10.18
C LYS A 77 10.00 7.04 9.83
N THR A 78 9.50 6.46 8.76
CA THR A 78 8.10 6.62 8.34
C THR A 78 7.16 5.93 9.32
N ILE A 79 7.52 4.72 9.74
CA ILE A 79 6.75 3.94 10.74
C ILE A 79 6.74 4.64 12.10
N GLN A 80 7.88 5.18 12.55
CA GLN A 80 7.93 5.98 13.78
C GLN A 80 6.98 7.18 13.71
N GLY A 81 7.02 7.94 12.62
CA GLY A 81 6.11 9.07 12.42
C GLY A 81 4.63 8.67 12.37
N ALA A 82 4.30 7.52 11.78
CA ALA A 82 2.94 6.99 11.77
C ALA A 82 2.51 6.58 13.20
N ALA A 83 3.36 5.87 13.93
CA ALA A 83 3.08 5.45 15.31
C ALA A 83 2.86 6.64 16.26
N GLU A 84 3.67 7.69 16.13
CA GLU A 84 3.50 8.92 16.88
C GLU A 84 2.20 9.64 16.51
N LYS A 85 1.91 9.77 15.22
CA LYS A 85 0.72 10.47 14.73
C LYS A 85 -0.59 9.81 15.17
N TYR A 86 -0.60 8.49 15.25
CA TYR A 86 -1.80 7.69 15.57
C TYR A 86 -1.74 7.02 16.94
N ALA A 87 -0.91 7.54 17.85
CA ALA A 87 -0.75 7.01 19.21
C ALA A 87 -2.07 6.92 20.01
N ASP A 88 -3.01 7.81 19.71
CA ASP A 88 -4.34 7.82 20.36
C ASP A 88 -5.33 6.80 19.77
N ILE A 89 -4.92 6.03 18.77
CA ILE A 89 -5.75 4.99 18.16
C ILE A 89 -5.31 3.61 18.67
N PRO A 90 -5.96 3.06 19.70
CA PRO A 90 -5.46 1.87 20.42
C PRO A 90 -5.53 0.57 19.61
N TRP A 91 -6.19 0.59 18.45
CA TRP A 91 -6.30 -0.54 17.54
C TRP A 91 -5.40 -0.40 16.31
N ALA A 92 -4.52 0.60 16.27
CA ALA A 92 -3.53 0.78 15.20
C ALA A 92 -2.14 0.35 15.68
N HIS A 93 -1.52 -0.55 14.93
CA HIS A 93 -0.20 -1.10 15.23
C HIS A 93 0.72 -0.94 14.02
N PHE A 94 1.99 -0.66 14.28
CA PHE A 94 2.95 -0.36 13.22
C PHE A 94 4.22 -1.20 13.40
N TYR A 95 4.71 -1.77 12.30
CA TYR A 95 5.86 -2.64 12.29
C TYR A 95 6.84 -2.25 11.19
N VAL A 96 8.12 -2.25 11.52
CA VAL A 96 9.21 -2.13 10.52
C VAL A 96 9.56 -3.52 10.05
N ALA A 97 9.35 -3.81 8.76
CA ALA A 97 9.74 -5.09 8.18
C ALA A 97 10.04 -4.96 6.68
N ASP A 98 10.96 -5.79 6.22
CA ASP A 98 11.19 -6.03 4.79
C ASP A 98 10.11 -6.99 4.30
N LEU A 99 9.31 -6.56 3.33
CA LEU A 99 8.14 -7.29 2.87
C LEU A 99 8.48 -8.51 1.99
N VAL A 100 9.74 -8.63 1.60
CA VAL A 100 10.25 -9.76 0.80
C VAL A 100 10.92 -10.82 1.67
N LYS A 101 11.53 -10.39 2.79
CA LYS A 101 12.31 -11.27 3.64
C LYS A 101 11.48 -11.85 4.80
N ASN A 102 11.67 -13.13 5.08
CA ASN A 102 10.96 -13.84 6.14
C ASN A 102 11.58 -13.61 7.53
N TYR A 103 11.78 -12.35 7.92
CA TYR A 103 12.25 -12.01 9.27
C TYR A 103 11.10 -11.86 10.28
N MET A 104 9.88 -11.77 9.79
CA MET A 104 8.67 -11.65 10.57
C MET A 104 7.70 -12.76 10.17
N ASP A 105 7.08 -13.37 11.14
CA ASP A 105 5.96 -14.28 10.88
C ASP A 105 4.69 -13.46 10.58
N PHE A 106 4.39 -13.32 9.30
CA PHE A 106 3.22 -12.56 8.83
C PHE A 106 1.90 -13.29 9.09
N SER A 107 1.91 -14.62 9.27
CA SER A 107 0.70 -15.42 9.51
C SER A 107 0.00 -15.10 10.83
N LYS A 108 0.73 -14.53 11.78
CA LYS A 108 0.18 -14.11 13.08
C LYS A 108 -0.90 -13.02 12.98
N PHE A 109 -0.93 -12.26 11.88
CA PHE A 109 -1.89 -11.18 11.74
C PHE A 109 -3.31 -11.67 11.47
N ASN A 110 -3.45 -12.79 10.73
CA ASN A 110 -4.73 -13.45 10.50
C ASN A 110 -5.86 -12.47 10.15
N ALA A 111 -5.57 -11.55 9.22
CA ALA A 111 -6.38 -10.40 8.91
C ALA A 111 -7.55 -10.74 7.97
N ASP A 112 -8.64 -9.98 8.08
CA ASP A 112 -9.81 -10.10 7.20
C ASP A 112 -9.57 -9.44 5.84
N LYS A 113 -8.74 -8.37 5.82
CA LYS A 113 -8.36 -7.67 4.60
C LYS A 113 -6.86 -7.37 4.60
N VAL A 114 -6.25 -7.56 3.44
CA VAL A 114 -4.83 -7.26 3.23
C VAL A 114 -4.70 -6.33 2.03
N CYS A 115 -4.10 -5.17 2.22
CA CYS A 115 -3.95 -4.14 1.20
C CYS A 115 -2.47 -3.92 0.88
N ALA A 116 -2.14 -3.76 -0.40
CA ALA A 116 -0.83 -3.31 -0.86
C ALA A 116 -1.02 -2.35 -2.04
N PHE A 117 -0.82 -1.07 -1.81
CA PHE A 117 -1.06 -0.04 -2.82
C PHE A 117 0.24 0.65 -3.22
N GLU A 118 0.64 0.50 -4.48
CA GLU A 118 1.88 1.05 -5.04
C GLU A 118 3.12 0.59 -4.26
N VAL A 119 3.27 -0.72 -4.14
CA VAL A 119 4.35 -1.35 -3.37
C VAL A 119 5.12 -2.38 -4.17
N ILE A 120 4.45 -3.27 -4.91
CA ILE A 120 5.08 -4.41 -5.58
C ILE A 120 6.12 -3.97 -6.62
N GLU A 121 5.94 -2.83 -7.25
CA GLU A 121 6.89 -2.24 -8.17
C GLU A 121 8.22 -1.84 -7.52
N HIS A 122 8.23 -1.63 -6.21
CA HIS A 122 9.42 -1.23 -5.44
C HIS A 122 10.22 -2.42 -4.91
N VAL A 123 9.68 -3.62 -4.91
CA VAL A 123 10.42 -4.81 -4.46
C VAL A 123 11.24 -5.47 -5.58
N GLY A 124 10.96 -5.09 -6.82
CA GLY A 124 11.56 -5.67 -8.03
C GLY A 124 10.90 -6.97 -8.47
N LYS A 125 10.77 -7.18 -9.80
CA LYS A 125 10.08 -8.32 -10.40
C LYS A 125 10.61 -9.67 -9.91
N GLN A 126 11.91 -9.77 -9.65
CA GLN A 126 12.57 -10.99 -9.16
C GLN A 126 12.15 -11.35 -7.72
N ASN A 127 11.62 -10.42 -6.96
CA ASN A 127 11.19 -10.63 -5.58
C ASN A 127 9.66 -10.71 -5.44
N ALA A 128 8.92 -10.57 -6.55
CA ALA A 128 7.47 -10.47 -6.53
C ALA A 128 6.79 -11.73 -5.97
N ASP A 129 7.29 -12.94 -6.28
CA ASP A 129 6.76 -14.18 -5.72
C ASP A 129 6.91 -14.21 -4.18
N ALA A 130 8.09 -13.87 -3.64
CA ALA A 130 8.32 -13.83 -2.19
C ALA A 130 7.48 -12.74 -1.49
N PHE A 131 7.31 -11.58 -2.14
CA PHE A 131 6.40 -10.53 -1.66
C PHE A 131 4.96 -11.05 -1.57
N LEU A 132 4.45 -11.70 -2.62
CA LEU A 132 3.08 -12.21 -2.68
C LEU A 132 2.82 -13.37 -1.70
N GLU A 133 3.82 -14.21 -1.44
CA GLU A 133 3.76 -15.24 -0.37
C GLU A 133 3.57 -14.59 1.00
N ASN A 134 4.36 -13.58 1.34
CA ASN A 134 4.25 -12.85 2.59
C ASN A 134 2.94 -12.06 2.69
N PHE A 135 2.53 -11.42 1.58
CA PHE A 135 1.26 -10.72 1.46
C PHE A 135 0.08 -11.66 1.72
N LYS A 136 0.08 -12.83 1.08
CA LYS A 136 -0.93 -13.87 1.28
C LYS A 136 -0.94 -14.39 2.72
N ALA A 137 0.23 -14.57 3.33
CA ALA A 137 0.35 -15.05 4.69
C ALA A 137 -0.29 -14.12 5.74
N CYS A 138 -0.44 -12.82 5.46
CA CYS A 138 -1.07 -11.87 6.38
C CYS A 138 -2.56 -12.15 6.62
N GLY A 139 -3.27 -12.75 5.66
CA GLY A 139 -4.71 -12.96 5.70
C GLY A 139 -5.14 -14.24 6.39
N ASN A 140 -6.38 -14.25 6.88
CA ASN A 140 -7.06 -15.47 7.29
C ASN A 140 -7.57 -16.26 6.06
N ASN A 141 -8.22 -17.39 6.29
CA ASN A 141 -8.70 -18.28 5.22
C ASN A 141 -9.76 -17.62 4.31
N ASP A 142 -10.48 -16.64 4.81
CA ASP A 142 -11.55 -15.92 4.09
C ASP A 142 -11.13 -14.48 3.73
N ALA A 143 -9.84 -14.16 3.84
CA ALA A 143 -9.34 -12.83 3.62
C ALA A 143 -9.53 -12.33 2.19
N THR A 144 -9.83 -11.05 2.06
CA THR A 144 -9.84 -10.35 0.78
C THR A 144 -8.56 -9.56 0.60
N TYR A 145 -7.95 -9.68 -0.56
CA TYR A 145 -6.68 -9.05 -0.90
C TYR A 145 -6.89 -7.93 -1.92
N TYR A 146 -6.28 -6.78 -1.66
CA TYR A 146 -6.34 -5.61 -2.53
C TYR A 146 -4.92 -5.19 -2.91
N LEU A 147 -4.61 -5.24 -4.18
CA LEU A 147 -3.30 -4.84 -4.68
C LEU A 147 -3.47 -3.84 -5.83
N SER A 148 -2.63 -2.83 -5.85
CA SER A 148 -2.48 -1.95 -7.00
C SER A 148 -1.02 -1.63 -7.25
N THR A 149 -0.71 -1.37 -8.52
CA THR A 149 0.59 -0.92 -9.00
C THR A 149 0.39 -0.12 -10.29
N PRO A 150 1.29 0.78 -10.66
CA PRO A 150 1.23 1.43 -11.96
C PRO A 150 1.26 0.39 -13.09
N ASN A 151 0.47 0.64 -14.13
CA ASN A 151 0.50 -0.20 -15.32
C ASN A 151 1.58 0.30 -16.28
N TYR A 152 2.56 -0.53 -16.58
CA TYR A 152 3.53 -0.25 -17.63
C TYR A 152 2.89 -0.40 -19.02
N ASP A 153 2.81 0.70 -19.73
CA ASP A 153 2.34 0.74 -21.11
C ASP A 153 3.34 1.53 -21.97
N PRO A 154 4.19 0.84 -22.73
CA PRO A 154 5.20 1.49 -23.57
C PRO A 154 4.59 2.38 -24.66
N SER A 155 3.32 2.15 -25.04
CA SER A 155 2.65 2.93 -26.07
C SER A 155 2.29 4.36 -25.61
N VAL A 156 2.15 4.56 -24.31
CA VAL A 156 1.86 5.87 -23.72
C VAL A 156 3.07 6.50 -23.03
N GLY A 157 4.26 5.92 -23.24
CA GLY A 157 5.51 6.46 -22.69
C GLY A 157 5.64 6.32 -21.18
N ALA A 158 4.98 5.33 -20.59
CA ALA A 158 5.17 4.99 -19.19
C ALA A 158 6.64 4.68 -18.90
N ALA A 159 7.11 5.04 -17.72
CA ALA A 159 8.54 5.03 -17.41
C ALA A 159 9.15 3.62 -17.33
N GLY A 160 8.34 2.61 -17.07
CA GLY A 160 8.83 1.23 -16.87
C GLY A 160 9.81 1.17 -15.71
N ASN A 161 11.03 0.74 -15.99
CA ASN A 161 12.07 0.70 -14.97
C ASN A 161 12.72 2.06 -14.81
N HIS A 162 12.67 2.62 -13.62
CA HIS A 162 13.31 3.90 -13.29
C HIS A 162 13.72 3.94 -11.81
N THR A 163 14.61 4.89 -11.51
CA THR A 163 15.02 5.15 -10.12
C THR A 163 14.58 6.55 -9.74
N TYR A 164 13.97 6.71 -8.58
CA TYR A 164 13.66 8.02 -8.02
C TYR A 164 14.32 8.21 -6.65
N ASP A 165 14.53 9.46 -6.28
CA ASP A 165 15.04 9.81 -4.94
C ASP A 165 13.90 9.71 -3.92
N SER A 166 14.04 8.82 -2.96
CA SER A 166 13.08 8.65 -1.86
C SER A 166 13.09 9.80 -0.84
N GLY A 167 13.93 10.81 -1.04
CA GLY A 167 14.09 11.95 -0.13
C GLY A 167 15.00 11.69 1.08
N ASP A 168 15.53 10.49 1.19
CA ASP A 168 16.51 10.09 2.21
C ASP A 168 17.91 9.81 1.61
N GLY A 169 18.11 10.20 0.34
CA GLY A 169 19.36 10.04 -0.41
C GLY A 169 19.59 8.64 -0.96
N ARG A 170 18.60 7.73 -0.84
CA ARG A 170 18.63 6.41 -1.46
C ARG A 170 17.79 6.43 -2.74
N GLY A 171 18.37 5.98 -3.85
CA GLY A 171 17.60 5.70 -5.05
C GLY A 171 16.69 4.51 -4.81
N VAL A 172 15.44 4.62 -5.20
CA VAL A 172 14.48 3.51 -5.20
C VAL A 172 14.26 3.07 -6.63
N ASP A 173 14.62 1.83 -6.91
CA ASP A 173 14.38 1.23 -8.20
C ASP A 173 12.91 0.83 -8.30
N VAL A 174 12.26 1.28 -9.36
CA VAL A 174 10.89 0.94 -9.68
C VAL A 174 10.88 0.06 -10.91
N GLN A 175 10.20 -1.07 -10.83
CA GLN A 175 9.99 -2.00 -11.93
C GLN A 175 8.50 -2.20 -12.14
N GLU A 176 7.91 -1.39 -13.00
CA GLU A 176 6.49 -1.46 -13.30
C GLU A 176 6.15 -2.75 -14.05
N PHE A 177 4.99 -3.28 -13.75
CA PHE A 177 4.43 -4.46 -14.40
C PHE A 177 3.48 -4.03 -15.52
N ASP A 178 3.49 -4.73 -16.64
CA ASP A 178 2.35 -4.68 -17.53
C ASP A 178 1.20 -5.54 -16.99
N HIS A 179 0.03 -5.34 -17.57
CA HIS A 179 -1.18 -6.03 -17.13
C HIS A 179 -1.05 -7.56 -17.14
N TRP A 180 -0.43 -8.12 -18.17
CA TRP A 180 -0.31 -9.56 -18.34
C TRP A 180 0.76 -10.18 -17.43
N GLU A 181 1.85 -9.47 -17.21
CA GLU A 181 2.88 -9.85 -16.25
C GLU A 181 2.30 -9.93 -14.84
N LEU A 182 1.57 -8.87 -14.41
CA LEU A 182 0.95 -8.83 -13.09
C LEU A 182 -0.09 -9.93 -12.93
N GLU A 183 -0.98 -10.11 -13.91
CA GLU A 183 -1.99 -11.17 -13.86
C GLU A 183 -1.34 -12.54 -13.77
N GLY A 184 -0.33 -12.81 -14.60
CA GLY A 184 0.36 -14.10 -14.64
C GLY A 184 1.03 -14.46 -13.32
N ILE A 185 1.55 -13.47 -12.57
CA ILE A 185 2.14 -13.73 -11.27
C ILE A 185 1.07 -13.87 -10.17
N LEU A 186 0.01 -13.06 -10.19
CA LEU A 186 -1.08 -13.15 -9.23
C LEU A 186 -1.81 -14.48 -9.29
N LEU A 187 -2.02 -15.03 -10.48
CA LEU A 187 -2.68 -16.33 -10.67
C LEU A 187 -1.89 -17.53 -10.12
N LYS A 188 -0.60 -17.37 -9.79
CA LYS A 188 0.17 -18.40 -9.08
C LYS A 188 -0.18 -18.46 -7.59
N HIS A 189 -0.65 -17.35 -7.01
CA HIS A 189 -0.86 -17.18 -5.58
C HIS A 189 -2.34 -17.12 -5.19
N PHE A 190 -3.23 -16.69 -6.10
CA PHE A 190 -4.64 -16.45 -5.84
C PHE A 190 -5.52 -17.14 -6.87
N ASP A 191 -6.63 -17.70 -6.41
CA ASP A 191 -7.58 -18.46 -7.26
C ASP A 191 -8.45 -17.53 -8.13
N ILE A 192 -8.73 -16.32 -7.63
CA ILE A 192 -9.63 -15.35 -8.28
C ILE A 192 -8.91 -14.00 -8.36
N VAL A 193 -8.89 -13.44 -9.56
CA VAL A 193 -8.38 -12.09 -9.80
C VAL A 193 -9.48 -11.26 -10.43
N ASN A 194 -10.04 -10.33 -9.68
CA ASN A 194 -10.96 -9.30 -10.18
C ASN A 194 -10.15 -8.05 -10.55
N LYS A 195 -10.43 -7.52 -11.73
CA LYS A 195 -9.67 -6.39 -12.30
C LYS A 195 -10.51 -5.13 -12.36
#